data_8e780e8acbf2f1d9339d31a49edc56c6
#
_entry.id   8e780e8acbf2f1d9339d31a49edc56c6
#
_cell.length_a   1.000
_cell.length_b   1.000
_cell.length_c   1.000
_cell.angle_alpha   90.00
_cell.angle_beta   90.00
_cell.angle_gamma   90.00
#
_symmetry.space_group_name_H-M   'P 1'
#
loop_
_entity.id
_entity.type
_entity.pdbx_description
1 polymer ?
#
loop_
_entity_poly.entity_id
_entity_poly.type
_entity_poly.pdbx_seq_one_letter_code
_entity_poly.pdbx_strand_id
1 'polypeptide(L)'
;MSIFVFCAICCIVLALVLVYRLVKGPSVADRAVAADTIDVLADMALVLFALYSGRSVFLDIALVTALLGFIGTVIIARYLEGRL
;
A
#
# COMPACT_ATOMS: atom_id res chain seq x y z
N MET A 1 12.09 -19.17 5.81
CA MET A 1 12.90 -18.08 5.21
C MET A 1 12.43 -17.76 3.82
N SER A 2 12.54 -18.72 2.90
CA SER A 2 12.14 -18.47 1.51
C SER A 2 10.67 -18.14 1.35
N ILE A 3 9.81 -18.60 2.25
CA ILE A 3 8.39 -18.31 2.15
C ILE A 3 8.11 -16.82 2.36
N PHE A 4 8.84 -16.19 3.28
CA PHE A 4 8.65 -14.74 3.51
C PHE A 4 9.10 -13.94 2.29
N VAL A 5 10.22 -14.34 1.68
CA VAL A 5 10.72 -13.68 0.49
C VAL A 5 9.74 -13.89 -0.67
N PHE A 6 9.23 -15.11 -0.82
CA PHE A 6 8.28 -15.42 -1.87
C PHE A 6 7.02 -14.58 -1.73
N CYS A 7 6.49 -14.47 -0.51
CA CYS A 7 5.29 -13.67 -0.28
C CYS A 7 5.55 -12.18 -0.55
N ALA A 8 6.73 -11.68 -0.17
CA ALA A 8 7.08 -10.29 -0.44
C ALA A 8 7.14 -10.01 -1.93
N ILE A 9 7.72 -10.93 -2.69
CA ILE A 9 7.78 -10.81 -4.15
C ILE A 9 6.39 -10.81 -4.75
N CYS A 10 5.50 -11.67 -4.26
CA CYS A 10 4.12 -11.69 -4.72
C CYS A 10 3.42 -10.35 -4.45
N CYS A 11 3.63 -9.77 -3.28
CA CYS A 11 3.05 -8.48 -2.96
C CYS A 11 3.55 -7.40 -3.90
N ILE A 12 4.84 -7.41 -4.22
CA ILE A 12 5.42 -6.42 -5.12
C ILE A 12 4.86 -6.58 -6.53
N VAL A 13 4.72 -7.81 -7.01
CA VAL A 13 4.16 -8.07 -8.33
C VAL A 13 2.72 -7.56 -8.41
N LEU A 14 1.92 -7.84 -7.37
CA LEU A 14 0.55 -7.35 -7.32
C LEU A 14 0.49 -5.84 -7.29
N ALA A 15 1.41 -5.20 -6.57
CA ALA A 15 1.49 -3.75 -6.53
C ALA A 15 1.79 -3.17 -7.91
N LEU A 16 2.67 -3.82 -8.68
CA LEU A 16 2.97 -3.36 -10.03
C LEU A 16 1.76 -3.48 -10.94
N VAL A 17 0.96 -4.53 -10.78
CA VAL A 17 -0.28 -4.67 -11.55
C VAL A 17 -1.24 -3.52 -11.20
N LEU A 18 -1.32 -3.17 -9.92
CA LEU A 18 -2.18 -2.08 -9.47
C LEU A 18 -1.70 -0.71 -9.94
N VAL A 19 -0.39 -0.55 -10.15
CA VAL A 19 0.14 0.69 -10.74
C VAL A 19 -0.46 0.90 -12.12
N TYR A 20 -0.59 -0.16 -12.90
CA TYR A 20 -1.24 -0.07 -14.19
C TYR A 20 -2.66 0.48 -14.03
N ARG A 21 -3.41 -0.04 -13.05
CA ARG A 21 -4.77 0.41 -12.78
C ARG A 21 -4.79 1.87 -12.34
N LEU A 22 -3.79 2.26 -11.54
CA LEU A 22 -3.68 3.64 -11.09
C LEU A 22 -3.51 4.61 -12.26
N VAL A 23 -2.69 4.23 -13.24
CA VAL A 23 -2.45 5.08 -14.40
C VAL A 23 -3.65 5.09 -15.33
N LYS A 24 -4.29 3.96 -15.52
CA LYS A 24 -5.37 3.78 -16.48
C LYS A 24 -6.77 3.95 -15.91
N GLY A 25 -6.88 4.18 -14.61
CA GLY A 25 -8.18 4.27 -13.97
C GLY A 25 -9.06 5.34 -14.58
N PRO A 26 -10.33 5.02 -14.88
CA PRO A 26 -11.24 5.96 -15.57
C PRO A 26 -11.69 7.11 -14.69
N SER A 27 -11.72 6.95 -13.37
CA SER A 27 -12.19 8.00 -12.48
C SER A 27 -11.19 8.22 -11.34
N VAL A 28 -11.33 9.36 -10.67
CA VAL A 28 -10.49 9.67 -9.50
C VAL A 28 -10.72 8.66 -8.39
N ALA A 29 -11.96 8.22 -8.21
CA ALA A 29 -12.28 7.24 -7.17
C ALA A 29 -11.57 5.91 -7.43
N ASP A 30 -11.59 5.44 -8.68
CA ASP A 30 -10.90 4.18 -9.02
C ASP A 30 -9.41 4.29 -8.78
N ARG A 31 -8.82 5.44 -9.13
CA ARG A 31 -7.39 5.66 -8.92
C ARG A 31 -7.05 5.74 -7.44
N ALA A 32 -7.92 6.35 -6.65
CA ALA A 32 -7.72 6.43 -5.20
C ALA A 32 -7.75 5.05 -4.56
N VAL A 33 -8.70 4.20 -4.98
CA VAL A 33 -8.78 2.83 -4.46
C VAL A 33 -7.53 2.04 -4.84
N ALA A 34 -7.05 2.19 -6.08
CA ALA A 34 -5.84 1.50 -6.50
C ALA A 34 -4.64 1.94 -5.69
N ALA A 35 -4.49 3.24 -5.45
CA ALA A 35 -3.39 3.75 -4.65
C ALA A 35 -3.44 3.24 -3.22
N ASP A 36 -4.63 3.19 -2.62
CA ASP A 36 -4.80 2.67 -1.27
C ASP A 36 -4.41 1.20 -1.19
N THR A 37 -4.81 0.42 -2.18
CA THR A 37 -4.48 -1.01 -2.20
C THR A 37 -2.97 -1.23 -2.38
N ILE A 38 -2.32 -0.41 -3.22
CA ILE A 38 -0.87 -0.47 -3.39
C ILE A 38 -0.18 -0.20 -2.07
N ASP A 39 -0.67 0.79 -1.32
CA ASP A 39 -0.10 1.15 -0.04
C ASP A 39 -0.18 -0.01 0.95
N VAL A 40 -1.34 -0.69 1.00
CA VAL A 40 -1.51 -1.86 1.86
C VAL A 40 -0.54 -2.97 1.46
N LEU A 41 -0.41 -3.24 0.17
CA LEU A 41 0.50 -4.28 -0.30
C LEU A 41 1.95 -3.95 0.03
N ALA A 42 2.33 -2.68 -0.09
CA ALA A 42 3.67 -2.24 0.26
C ALA A 42 3.93 -2.44 1.76
N ASP A 43 2.94 -2.10 2.59
CA ASP A 43 3.07 -2.30 4.03
C ASP A 43 3.19 -3.77 4.38
N MET A 44 2.44 -4.64 3.71
CA MET A 44 2.54 -6.08 3.92
C MET A 44 3.93 -6.59 3.55
N ALA A 45 4.48 -6.09 2.45
CA ALA A 45 5.83 -6.46 2.04
C ALA A 45 6.86 -6.04 3.08
N LEU A 46 6.70 -4.84 3.66
CA LEU A 46 7.59 -4.37 4.71
C LEU A 46 7.51 -5.25 5.97
N VAL A 47 6.31 -5.66 6.34
CA VAL A 47 6.13 -6.55 7.48
C VAL A 47 6.82 -7.89 7.22
N LEU A 48 6.66 -8.43 6.03
CA LEU A 48 7.31 -9.68 5.67
C LEU A 48 8.83 -9.55 5.69
N PHE A 49 9.36 -8.41 5.23
CA PHE A 49 10.79 -8.13 5.29
C PHE A 49 11.27 -8.06 6.73
N ALA A 50 10.46 -7.45 7.62
CA ALA A 50 10.80 -7.36 9.02
C ALA A 50 10.92 -8.75 9.63
N LEU A 51 10.00 -9.64 9.31
CA LEU A 51 10.02 -11.01 9.81
C LEU A 51 11.22 -11.78 9.26
N TYR A 52 11.56 -11.55 8.01
CA TYR A 52 12.67 -12.24 7.37
C TYR A 52 14.00 -11.77 7.94
N SER A 53 14.19 -10.46 8.08
CA SER A 53 15.47 -9.88 8.49
C SER A 53 15.61 -9.76 10.00
N GLY A 54 14.51 -9.82 10.73
CA GLY A 54 14.51 -9.65 12.18
C GLY A 54 14.72 -8.22 12.63
N ARG A 55 14.54 -7.25 11.74
CA ARG A 55 14.76 -5.84 12.07
C ARG A 55 13.43 -5.11 12.26
N SER A 56 13.27 -4.55 13.44
CA SER A 56 12.01 -3.86 13.79
C SER A 56 11.84 -2.53 13.07
N VAL A 57 12.91 -1.99 12.48
CA VAL A 57 12.82 -0.71 11.78
C VAL A 57 11.83 -0.79 10.61
N PHE A 58 11.73 -1.95 9.96
CA PHE A 58 10.78 -2.12 8.87
C PHE A 58 9.34 -2.09 9.37
N LEU A 59 9.09 -2.57 10.60
CA LEU A 59 7.76 -2.48 11.20
C LEU A 59 7.40 -1.04 11.52
N ASP A 60 8.36 -0.27 11.99
CA ASP A 60 8.12 1.14 12.28
C ASP A 60 7.76 1.91 11.01
N ILE A 61 8.45 1.64 9.92
CA ILE A 61 8.16 2.26 8.64
C ILE A 61 6.76 1.86 8.18
N ALA A 62 6.42 0.58 8.30
CA ALA A 62 5.10 0.10 7.88
C ALA A 62 4.00 0.78 8.70
N LEU A 63 4.20 0.94 10.00
CA LEU A 63 3.22 1.59 10.85
C LEU A 63 2.99 3.04 10.43
N VAL A 64 4.08 3.78 10.21
CA VAL A 64 3.98 5.18 9.80
C VAL A 64 3.28 5.30 8.45
N THR A 65 3.64 4.47 7.48
CA THR A 65 3.01 4.53 6.16
C THR A 65 1.55 4.12 6.22
N ALA A 66 1.20 3.17 7.09
CA ALA A 66 -0.19 2.78 7.26
C ALA A 66 -1.04 3.93 7.80
N LEU A 67 -0.51 4.66 8.78
CA LEU A 67 -1.20 5.82 9.33
C LEU A 67 -1.35 6.92 8.28
N LEU A 68 -0.29 7.19 7.52
CA LEU A 68 -0.34 8.20 6.47
C LEU A 68 -1.32 7.79 5.37
N GLY A 69 -1.37 6.50 5.04
CA GLY A 69 -2.31 5.99 4.06
C GLY A 69 -3.76 6.16 4.50
N PHE A 70 -4.03 5.89 5.79
CA PHE A 70 -5.36 6.08 6.33
C PHE A 70 -5.80 7.54 6.24
N ILE A 71 -4.92 8.44 6.67
CA ILE A 71 -5.22 9.88 6.62
C ILE A 71 -5.43 10.33 5.19
N GLY A 72 -4.56 9.86 4.27
CA GLY A 72 -4.68 10.19 2.86
C GLY A 72 -5.99 9.73 2.27
N THR A 73 -6.41 8.50 2.60
CA THR A 73 -7.66 7.96 2.10
C THR A 73 -8.85 8.76 2.61
N VAL A 74 -8.83 9.15 3.88
CA VAL A 74 -9.91 9.95 4.45
C VAL A 74 -9.99 11.32 3.76
N ILE A 75 -8.85 11.95 3.52
CA ILE A 75 -8.82 13.25 2.86
C ILE A 75 -9.36 13.13 1.44
N ILE A 76 -8.94 12.12 0.70
CA ILE A 76 -9.41 11.91 -0.67
C ILE A 76 -10.91 11.65 -0.69
N ALA A 77 -11.39 10.83 0.26
CA ALA A 77 -12.81 10.53 0.33
C ALA A 77 -13.63 11.79 0.58
N ARG A 78 -13.16 12.64 1.46
CA ARG A 78 -13.85 13.92 1.74
C ARG A 78 -13.82 14.84 0.55
N TYR A 79 -12.70 14.88 -0.15
CA TYR A 79 -12.58 15.70 -1.35
C TYR A 79 -13.59 15.25 -2.41
N LEU A 80 -13.73 13.93 -2.59
CA LEU A 80 -14.67 13.39 -3.56
C LEU A 80 -16.11 13.66 -3.17
N GLU A 81 -16.38 13.78 -1.87
CA GLU A 81 -17.73 14.14 -1.41
C GLU A 81 -17.99 15.65 -1.49
N GLY A 82 -16.98 16.43 -1.85
CA GLY A 82 -17.14 17.86 -1.95
C GLY A 82 -17.14 18.60 -0.62
N ARG A 83 -16.56 17.99 0.42
CA ARG A 83 -16.58 18.58 1.76
C ARG A 83 -15.37 19.42 2.09
N LEU A 84 -14.35 19.38 1.26
CA LEU A 84 -13.12 20.17 1.52
C LEU A 84 -13.16 21.55 0.86
#